data_51739cc9f8c3e5657838bed53d200e4b
#
_entry.id   51739cc9f8c3e5657838bed53d200e4b
#
_cell.length_a   1.000
_cell.length_b   1.000
_cell.length_c   1.000
_cell.angle_alpha   90.00
_cell.angle_beta   90.00
_cell.angle_gamma   90.00
#
_symmetry.space_group_name_H-M   'P 1'
#
loop_
_entity.id
_entity.type
_entity.pdbx_description
1 polymer ?
#
loop_
_entity_poly.entity_id
_entity_poly.type
_entity_poly.pdbx_seq_one_letter_code
_entity_poly.pdbx_strand_id
1 'polypeptide(L)'
;TAMYAGMVGKTMIQNRLHIPVTVAIASEFRYEEPVINEKSMVIVVSQSGETIDTLEALRLANKYTKKTLSIVNVKGSSIARESSYVLYTHAGPEIAVASTKAYTVQVASFYLLACKLAMTQQKISVEEARTFIGTLQEIPNYIEEVLAQAPDIEQLTKRMINANNAFFIGRGLDYTLCMEGALKLKEISYIHAEAYAAGELKHGTIALVSEGVPVIAAATQKHVYSKVISNIREVKARGAYVILLSKDKEITDPSICDVHINLPDVSDEFTIFESVVIFQLIAYYTSVGKGLNPDQPRNLAKSVTVE
;
A
#
# COMPACT_ATOMS: atom_id res chain seq x y z
N THR A 1 -4.45 2.37 -5.88
CA THR A 1 -2.99 2.23 -5.64
C THR A 1 -2.35 3.56 -5.28
N ALA A 2 -2.45 4.61 -6.10
CA ALA A 2 -1.82 5.91 -5.83
C ALA A 2 -2.32 6.56 -4.52
N MET A 3 -3.61 6.44 -4.20
CA MET A 3 -4.16 6.88 -2.92
C MET A 3 -3.51 6.14 -1.74
N TYR A 4 -3.32 4.84 -1.84
CA TYR A 4 -2.70 4.06 -0.76
C TYR A 4 -1.21 4.40 -0.59
N ALA A 5 -0.49 4.68 -1.68
CA ALA A 5 0.86 5.27 -1.57
C ALA A 5 0.84 6.64 -0.88
N GLY A 6 -0.17 7.47 -1.17
CA GLY A 6 -0.39 8.75 -0.47
C GLY A 6 -0.70 8.58 1.02
N MET A 7 -1.43 7.53 1.42
CA MET A 7 -1.69 7.22 2.84
C MET A 7 -0.42 6.80 3.58
N VAL A 8 0.48 6.05 2.93
CA VAL A 8 1.82 5.79 3.46
C VAL A 8 2.59 7.09 3.60
N GLY A 9 2.58 7.93 2.57
CA GLY A 9 3.21 9.25 2.58
C GLY A 9 2.70 10.13 3.72
N LYS A 10 1.38 10.13 3.96
CA LYS A 10 0.77 10.80 5.11
C LYS A 10 1.42 10.34 6.42
N THR A 11 1.47 9.03 6.65
CA THR A 11 2.05 8.46 7.87
C THR A 11 3.51 8.88 8.03
N MET A 12 4.31 8.80 6.97
CA MET A 12 5.73 9.17 7.00
C MET A 12 5.95 10.66 7.28
N ILE A 13 5.17 11.54 6.66
CA ILE A 13 5.27 12.99 6.85
C ILE A 13 4.78 13.37 8.25
N GLN A 14 3.62 12.88 8.70
CA GLN A 14 3.08 13.20 10.01
C GLN A 14 4.00 12.75 11.15
N ASN A 15 4.54 11.54 11.08
CA ASN A 15 5.41 11.00 12.12
C ASN A 15 6.74 11.78 12.24
N ARG A 16 7.27 12.30 11.14
CA ARG A 16 8.56 13.01 11.14
C ARG A 16 8.45 14.51 11.41
N LEU A 17 7.39 15.13 10.88
CA LEU A 17 7.27 16.59 10.92
C LEU A 17 6.27 17.08 11.96
N HIS A 18 5.37 16.22 12.45
CA HIS A 18 4.25 16.56 13.34
C HIS A 18 3.35 17.65 12.75
N ILE A 19 3.11 17.60 11.45
CA ILE A 19 2.18 18.47 10.73
C ILE A 19 0.96 17.69 10.24
N PRO A 20 -0.24 18.29 10.17
CA PRO A 20 -1.41 17.61 9.65
C PRO A 20 -1.25 17.32 8.15
N VAL A 21 -1.63 16.10 7.75
CA VAL A 21 -1.68 15.68 6.36
C VAL A 21 -3.02 15.01 6.08
N THR A 22 -3.74 15.48 5.07
CA THR A 22 -4.99 14.89 4.60
C THR A 22 -4.74 14.15 3.29
N VAL A 23 -5.34 12.98 3.14
CA VAL A 23 -5.39 12.25 1.87
C VAL A 23 -6.82 12.28 1.37
N ALA A 24 -7.01 12.69 0.13
CA ALA A 24 -8.30 12.76 -0.54
C ALA A 24 -8.29 11.95 -1.83
N ILE A 25 -9.45 11.40 -2.19
CA ILE A 25 -9.68 10.80 -3.50
C ILE A 25 -9.91 11.94 -4.50
N ALA A 26 -9.20 11.94 -5.61
CA ALA A 26 -9.21 13.04 -6.57
C ALA A 26 -10.61 13.30 -7.17
N SER A 27 -11.37 12.24 -7.46
CA SER A 27 -12.74 12.33 -7.96
C SER A 27 -13.69 13.05 -6.99
N GLU A 28 -13.47 12.90 -5.67
CA GLU A 28 -14.28 13.57 -4.64
C GLU A 28 -13.76 14.98 -4.33
N PHE A 29 -12.43 15.12 -4.22
CA PHE A 29 -11.76 16.39 -3.88
C PHE A 29 -12.19 17.54 -4.79
N ARG A 30 -12.45 17.28 -6.05
CA ARG A 30 -12.84 18.30 -7.03
C ARG A 30 -14.24 18.87 -6.80
N TYR A 31 -15.10 18.16 -6.06
CA TYR A 31 -16.47 18.56 -5.76
C TYR A 31 -16.67 19.02 -4.32
N GLU A 32 -15.68 18.82 -3.47
CA GLU A 32 -15.64 19.38 -2.14
C GLU A 32 -15.12 20.82 -2.17
N GLU A 33 -15.45 21.62 -1.15
CA GLU A 33 -14.76 22.89 -0.91
C GLU A 33 -13.47 22.62 -0.14
N PRO A 34 -12.31 22.51 -0.82
CA PRO A 34 -11.11 22.06 -0.16
C PRO A 34 -10.58 23.12 0.82
N VAL A 35 -10.27 22.71 2.04
CA VAL A 35 -9.68 23.57 3.06
C VAL A 35 -8.17 23.72 2.78
N ILE A 36 -7.85 24.40 1.70
CA ILE A 36 -6.48 24.71 1.27
C ILE A 36 -6.31 26.22 1.06
N ASN A 37 -5.10 26.70 1.24
CA ASN A 37 -4.75 28.11 1.05
C ASN A 37 -3.31 28.23 0.55
N GLU A 38 -2.80 29.44 0.39
CA GLU A 38 -1.44 29.72 -0.12
C GLU A 38 -0.28 29.09 0.71
N LYS A 39 -0.54 28.69 1.97
CA LYS A 39 0.43 27.98 2.82
C LYS A 39 0.36 26.48 2.65
N SER A 40 -0.71 25.96 2.09
CA SER A 40 -0.89 24.53 1.85
C SER A 40 0.02 24.04 0.73
N MET A 41 0.63 22.87 0.92
CA MET A 41 1.28 22.10 -0.14
C MET A 41 0.33 21.01 -0.58
N VAL A 42 0.07 20.92 -1.88
CA VAL A 42 -0.77 19.86 -2.46
C VAL A 42 0.11 18.92 -3.27
N ILE A 43 0.03 17.62 -2.97
CA ILE A 43 0.78 16.57 -3.65
C ILE A 43 -0.22 15.71 -4.43
N VAL A 44 -0.08 15.64 -5.73
CA VAL A 44 -0.86 14.74 -6.58
C VAL A 44 -0.03 13.56 -7.03
N VAL A 45 -0.64 12.38 -7.06
CA VAL A 45 0.06 11.12 -7.36
C VAL A 45 -0.64 10.40 -8.49
N SER A 46 0.10 10.09 -9.56
CA SER A 46 -0.43 9.33 -10.70
C SER A 46 0.71 8.60 -11.41
N GLN A 47 0.52 7.33 -11.73
CA GLN A 47 1.53 6.59 -12.49
C GLN A 47 1.65 7.15 -13.92
N SER A 48 0.53 7.29 -14.65
CA SER A 48 0.52 7.79 -16.02
C SER A 48 0.71 9.31 -16.13
N GLY A 49 0.29 10.04 -15.10
CA GLY A 49 0.19 11.50 -15.13
C GLY A 49 -0.91 12.03 -16.06
N GLU A 50 -1.83 11.16 -16.49
CA GLU A 50 -2.96 11.49 -17.39
C GLU A 50 -4.33 11.15 -16.76
N THR A 51 -4.38 10.75 -15.50
CA THR A 51 -5.64 10.44 -14.80
C THR A 51 -6.47 11.72 -14.68
N ILE A 52 -7.64 11.75 -15.32
CA ILE A 52 -8.42 12.97 -15.48
C ILE A 52 -8.84 13.59 -14.15
N ASP A 53 -9.35 12.79 -13.20
CA ASP A 53 -9.74 13.29 -11.87
C ASP A 53 -8.56 13.92 -11.13
N THR A 54 -7.38 13.31 -11.22
CA THR A 54 -6.17 13.82 -10.57
C THR A 54 -5.70 15.12 -11.22
N LEU A 55 -5.84 15.25 -12.53
CA LEU A 55 -5.52 16.47 -13.27
C LEU A 55 -6.48 17.61 -12.87
N GLU A 56 -7.76 17.33 -12.79
CA GLU A 56 -8.76 18.34 -12.38
C GLU A 56 -8.59 18.73 -10.91
N ALA A 57 -8.25 17.78 -10.02
CA ALA A 57 -7.90 18.09 -8.63
C ALA A 57 -6.69 19.01 -8.54
N LEU A 58 -5.65 18.77 -9.37
CA LEU A 58 -4.48 19.66 -9.49
C LEU A 58 -4.88 21.05 -9.96
N ARG A 59 -5.71 21.16 -11.00
CA ARG A 59 -6.19 22.43 -11.54
C ARG A 59 -6.99 23.21 -10.50
N LEU A 60 -7.83 22.54 -9.74
CA LEU A 60 -8.54 23.14 -8.61
C LEU A 60 -7.55 23.65 -7.55
N ALA A 61 -6.57 22.83 -7.14
CA ALA A 61 -5.56 23.21 -6.15
C ALA A 61 -4.75 24.43 -6.60
N ASN A 62 -4.39 24.51 -7.87
CA ASN A 62 -3.63 25.65 -8.46
C ASN A 62 -4.35 27.01 -8.35
N LYS A 63 -5.68 27.01 -8.09
CA LYS A 63 -6.44 28.25 -7.81
C LYS A 63 -6.16 28.81 -6.43
N TYR A 64 -5.75 27.97 -5.47
CA TYR A 64 -5.57 28.31 -4.06
C TYR A 64 -4.11 28.39 -3.63
N THR A 65 -3.22 27.60 -4.25
CA THR A 65 -1.81 27.54 -3.89
C THR A 65 -0.92 27.40 -5.12
N LYS A 66 0.32 27.92 -5.00
CA LYS A 66 1.41 27.68 -5.98
C LYS A 66 2.35 26.56 -5.52
N LYS A 67 2.05 25.89 -4.42
CA LYS A 67 2.88 24.82 -3.85
C LYS A 67 2.29 23.45 -4.23
N THR A 68 2.24 23.16 -5.51
CA THR A 68 1.76 21.88 -6.04
C THR A 68 2.95 21.03 -6.49
N LEU A 69 3.00 19.79 -6.01
CA LEU A 69 4.00 18.78 -6.38
C LEU A 69 3.28 17.58 -7.01
N SER A 70 3.76 17.12 -8.15
CA SER A 70 3.30 15.83 -8.70
C SER A 70 4.35 14.75 -8.51
N ILE A 71 3.90 13.55 -8.12
CA ILE A 71 4.67 12.31 -8.13
C ILE A 71 4.14 11.47 -9.29
N VAL A 72 4.89 11.42 -10.39
CA VAL A 72 4.46 10.79 -11.64
C VAL A 72 5.60 9.98 -12.27
N ASN A 73 5.25 9.00 -13.09
CA ASN A 73 6.26 8.20 -13.80
C ASN A 73 6.52 8.70 -15.23
N VAL A 74 5.48 9.19 -15.92
CA VAL A 74 5.59 9.58 -17.32
C VAL A 74 6.05 11.03 -17.45
N LYS A 75 7.23 11.23 -18.07
CA LYS A 75 7.77 12.56 -18.36
C LYS A 75 6.90 13.30 -19.36
N GLY A 76 6.66 14.59 -19.10
CA GLY A 76 5.88 15.44 -20.00
C GLY A 76 4.38 15.16 -20.01
N SER A 77 3.87 14.34 -19.07
CA SER A 77 2.44 14.13 -18.88
C SER A 77 1.72 15.42 -18.50
N SER A 78 0.39 15.45 -18.66
CA SER A 78 -0.44 16.63 -18.40
C SER A 78 -0.31 17.09 -16.94
N ILE A 79 -0.35 16.18 -15.98
CA ILE A 79 -0.14 16.48 -14.56
C ILE A 79 1.26 17.05 -14.32
N ALA A 80 2.31 16.48 -14.95
CA ALA A 80 3.66 16.99 -14.80
C ALA A 80 3.82 18.42 -15.35
N ARG A 81 3.17 18.73 -16.47
CA ARG A 81 3.23 20.08 -17.07
C ARG A 81 2.51 21.15 -16.28
N GLU A 82 1.41 20.76 -15.58
CA GLU A 82 0.57 21.71 -14.86
C GLU A 82 0.93 21.87 -13.37
N SER A 83 1.85 21.02 -12.86
CA SER A 83 2.35 21.12 -11.49
C SER A 83 3.48 22.13 -11.35
N SER A 84 3.56 22.82 -10.21
CA SER A 84 4.68 23.74 -9.91
C SER A 84 6.01 23.01 -9.75
N TYR A 85 5.95 21.78 -9.20
CA TYR A 85 7.10 20.90 -8.98
C TYR A 85 6.77 19.49 -9.40
N VAL A 86 7.77 18.75 -9.88
CA VAL A 86 7.59 17.35 -10.33
C VAL A 86 8.66 16.47 -9.72
N LEU A 87 8.23 15.34 -9.15
CA LEU A 87 9.09 14.24 -8.75
C LEU A 87 8.78 13.04 -9.64
N TYR A 88 9.72 12.67 -10.51
CA TYR A 88 9.59 11.49 -11.38
C TYR A 88 10.04 10.24 -10.65
N THR A 89 9.21 9.18 -10.70
CA THR A 89 9.47 7.91 -9.99
C THR A 89 10.48 7.02 -10.70
N HIS A 90 10.73 7.25 -12.00
CA HIS A 90 11.67 6.48 -12.82
C HIS A 90 11.43 4.96 -12.82
N ALA A 91 10.17 4.52 -12.67
CA ALA A 91 9.82 3.09 -12.67
C ALA A 91 10.00 2.40 -14.04
N GLY A 92 10.25 3.17 -15.10
CA GLY A 92 10.17 2.66 -16.46
C GLY A 92 8.72 2.29 -16.86
N PRO A 93 8.52 1.66 -18.03
CA PRO A 93 7.19 1.25 -18.45
C PRO A 93 6.66 0.13 -17.56
N GLU A 94 5.38 0.24 -17.16
CA GLU A 94 4.63 -0.79 -16.46
C GLU A 94 3.51 -1.27 -17.37
N ILE A 95 3.61 -2.52 -17.81
CA ILE A 95 2.76 -3.09 -18.88
C ILE A 95 1.45 -3.64 -18.30
N ALA A 96 1.53 -4.37 -17.19
CA ALA A 96 0.35 -4.92 -16.53
C ALA A 96 -0.62 -3.82 -16.11
N VAL A 97 -1.92 -4.07 -16.23
CA VAL A 97 -2.97 -3.12 -15.86
C VAL A 97 -2.92 -2.84 -14.35
N ALA A 98 -2.86 -3.89 -13.53
CA ALA A 98 -2.68 -3.78 -12.09
C ALA A 98 -1.28 -3.26 -11.75
N SER A 99 -1.20 -2.12 -11.09
CA SER A 99 0.09 -1.51 -10.71
C SER A 99 0.78 -2.30 -9.61
N THR A 100 2.08 -2.57 -9.78
CA THR A 100 2.95 -3.24 -8.80
C THR A 100 4.16 -2.36 -8.47
N LYS A 101 5.18 -2.35 -9.32
CA LYS A 101 6.39 -1.54 -9.10
C LYS A 101 6.10 -0.04 -8.99
N ALA A 102 5.07 0.47 -9.68
CA ALA A 102 4.70 1.87 -9.58
C ALA A 102 4.30 2.25 -8.15
N TYR A 103 3.58 1.38 -7.42
CA TYR A 103 3.27 1.59 -6.01
C TYR A 103 4.54 1.69 -5.17
N THR A 104 5.45 0.72 -5.31
CA THR A 104 6.69 0.65 -4.53
C THR A 104 7.54 1.91 -4.71
N VAL A 105 7.70 2.40 -5.95
CA VAL A 105 8.48 3.63 -6.21
C VAL A 105 7.74 4.91 -5.80
N GLN A 106 6.41 4.93 -5.82
CA GLN A 106 5.63 6.04 -5.26
C GLN A 106 5.82 6.11 -3.74
N VAL A 107 5.78 4.97 -3.04
CA VAL A 107 6.09 4.90 -1.60
C VAL A 107 7.51 5.37 -1.34
N ALA A 108 8.51 4.88 -2.08
CA ALA A 108 9.90 5.33 -1.96
C ALA A 108 10.05 6.85 -2.18
N SER A 109 9.30 7.40 -3.14
CA SER A 109 9.26 8.85 -3.39
C SER A 109 8.75 9.63 -2.17
N PHE A 110 7.71 9.14 -1.49
CA PHE A 110 7.23 9.73 -0.25
C PHE A 110 8.22 9.62 0.89
N TYR A 111 8.96 8.51 0.99
CA TYR A 111 10.03 8.33 2.00
C TYR A 111 11.13 9.37 1.80
N LEU A 112 11.60 9.53 0.56
CA LEU A 112 12.62 10.54 0.22
C LEU A 112 12.10 11.96 0.48
N LEU A 113 10.84 12.24 0.14
CA LEU A 113 10.21 13.54 0.38
C LEU A 113 10.10 13.82 1.89
N ALA A 114 9.60 12.87 2.69
CA ALA A 114 9.48 13.01 4.14
C ALA A 114 10.85 13.23 4.80
N CYS A 115 11.86 12.46 4.39
CA CYS A 115 13.25 12.63 4.85
C CYS A 115 13.78 14.03 4.50
N LYS A 116 13.62 14.47 3.25
CA LYS A 116 14.06 15.80 2.80
C LYS A 116 13.38 16.92 3.56
N LEU A 117 12.08 16.85 3.75
CA LEU A 117 11.30 17.84 4.50
C LEU A 117 11.75 17.89 5.98
N ALA A 118 11.95 16.73 6.61
CA ALA A 118 12.40 16.62 7.98
C ALA A 118 13.82 17.22 8.16
N MET A 119 14.74 16.96 7.24
CA MET A 119 16.07 17.60 7.20
C MET A 119 15.95 19.12 7.05
N THR A 120 15.12 19.58 6.13
CA THR A 120 14.98 21.02 5.84
C THR A 120 14.41 21.78 7.06
N GLN A 121 13.53 21.12 7.82
CA GLN A 121 12.97 21.65 9.06
C GLN A 121 13.81 21.33 10.31
N GLN A 122 15.02 20.79 10.15
CA GLN A 122 15.92 20.41 11.24
C GLN A 122 15.28 19.47 12.29
N LYS A 123 14.35 18.61 11.85
CA LYS A 123 13.72 17.57 12.68
C LYS A 123 14.58 16.32 12.80
N ILE A 124 15.44 16.09 11.83
CA ILE A 124 16.44 15.01 11.82
C ILE A 124 17.81 15.58 11.44
N SER A 125 18.85 14.95 11.94
CA SER A 125 20.24 15.24 11.58
C SER A 125 20.60 14.71 10.18
N VAL A 126 21.74 15.16 9.65
CA VAL A 126 22.29 14.62 8.41
C VAL A 126 22.63 13.14 8.54
N GLU A 127 23.10 12.70 9.72
CA GLU A 127 23.46 11.29 9.97
C GLU A 127 22.23 10.39 10.02
N GLU A 128 21.16 10.82 10.70
CA GLU A 128 19.87 10.10 10.68
C GLU A 128 19.31 10.00 9.26
N ALA A 129 19.42 11.06 8.47
CA ALA A 129 19.00 11.03 7.07
C ALA A 129 19.84 10.07 6.23
N ARG A 130 21.17 9.99 6.45
CA ARG A 130 22.02 9.00 5.79
C ARG A 130 21.63 7.57 6.12
N THR A 131 21.43 7.29 7.40
CA THR A 131 20.99 5.96 7.86
C THR A 131 19.67 5.59 7.22
N PHE A 132 18.70 6.51 7.20
CA PHE A 132 17.39 6.30 6.58
C PHE A 132 17.50 6.02 5.08
N ILE A 133 18.29 6.81 4.35
CA ILE A 133 18.52 6.59 2.91
C ILE A 133 19.28 5.29 2.67
N GLY A 134 20.26 4.97 3.52
CA GLY A 134 20.99 3.70 3.46
C GLY A 134 20.05 2.49 3.59
N THR A 135 19.13 2.51 4.56
CA THR A 135 18.12 1.46 4.69
C THR A 135 17.22 1.37 3.44
N LEU A 136 16.81 2.52 2.88
CA LEU A 136 16.00 2.52 1.66
C LEU A 136 16.76 1.93 0.46
N GLN A 137 18.08 2.10 0.39
CA GLN A 137 18.92 1.52 -0.67
C GLN A 137 19.09 0.00 -0.53
N GLU A 138 18.94 -0.56 0.68
CA GLU A 138 18.98 -2.01 0.94
C GLU A 138 17.64 -2.70 0.67
N ILE A 139 16.55 -1.98 0.48
CA ILE A 139 15.21 -2.56 0.22
C ILE A 139 15.20 -3.58 -0.91
N PRO A 140 15.90 -3.39 -2.05
CA PRO A 140 15.95 -4.42 -3.09
C PRO A 140 16.45 -5.79 -2.58
N ASN A 141 17.44 -5.83 -1.69
CA ASN A 141 17.95 -7.06 -1.12
C ASN A 141 16.90 -7.78 -0.26
N TYR A 142 16.15 -7.04 0.57
CA TYR A 142 15.04 -7.61 1.35
C TYR A 142 13.89 -8.10 0.44
N ILE A 143 13.64 -7.42 -0.67
CA ILE A 143 12.66 -7.87 -1.68
C ILE A 143 13.11 -9.19 -2.32
N GLU A 144 14.40 -9.35 -2.64
CA GLU A 144 14.93 -10.62 -3.16
C GLU A 144 14.76 -11.77 -2.16
N GLU A 145 14.95 -11.52 -0.86
CA GLU A 145 14.71 -12.52 0.19
C GLU A 145 13.24 -12.98 0.22
N VAL A 146 12.27 -12.07 0.08
CA VAL A 146 10.85 -12.47 0.07
C VAL A 146 10.44 -13.11 -1.26
N LEU A 147 11.06 -12.73 -2.38
CA LEU A 147 10.84 -13.39 -3.67
C LEU A 147 11.30 -14.84 -3.66
N ALA A 148 12.31 -15.19 -2.86
CA ALA A 148 12.74 -16.57 -2.69
C ALA A 148 11.65 -17.46 -2.03
N GLN A 149 10.66 -16.88 -1.35
CA GLN A 149 9.52 -17.59 -0.76
C GLN A 149 8.37 -17.82 -1.77
N ALA A 150 8.52 -17.41 -3.04
CA ALA A 150 7.47 -17.51 -4.06
C ALA A 150 6.86 -18.92 -4.21
N PRO A 151 7.63 -20.05 -4.17
CA PRO A 151 7.05 -21.39 -4.26
C PRO A 151 6.13 -21.72 -3.07
N ASP A 152 6.47 -21.29 -1.86
CA ASP A 152 5.65 -21.52 -0.68
C ASP A 152 4.36 -20.66 -0.75
N ILE A 153 4.46 -19.44 -1.26
CA ILE A 153 3.32 -18.56 -1.48
C ILE A 153 2.39 -19.15 -2.56
N GLU A 154 2.93 -19.70 -3.63
CA GLU A 154 2.14 -20.43 -4.61
C GLU A 154 1.34 -21.59 -3.97
N GLN A 155 2.00 -22.37 -3.12
CA GLN A 155 1.35 -23.50 -2.47
C GLN A 155 0.21 -23.07 -1.52
N LEU A 156 0.40 -22.03 -0.73
CA LEU A 156 -0.63 -21.55 0.19
C LEU A 156 -1.86 -20.99 -0.55
N THR A 157 -1.66 -20.36 -1.71
CA THR A 157 -2.76 -19.76 -2.48
C THR A 157 -3.71 -20.79 -3.08
N LYS A 158 -3.32 -22.05 -3.17
CA LYS A 158 -4.21 -23.14 -3.65
C LYS A 158 -5.49 -23.25 -2.81
N ARG A 159 -5.46 -22.89 -1.53
CA ARG A 159 -6.66 -22.84 -0.67
C ARG A 159 -7.54 -21.62 -0.94
N MET A 160 -7.00 -20.59 -1.61
CA MET A 160 -7.73 -19.35 -1.90
C MET A 160 -8.45 -19.38 -3.26
N ILE A 161 -8.06 -20.25 -4.18
CA ILE A 161 -8.56 -20.27 -5.58
C ILE A 161 -10.09 -20.30 -5.65
N ASN A 162 -10.74 -21.03 -4.77
CA ASN A 162 -12.20 -21.20 -4.72
C ASN A 162 -12.91 -20.26 -3.73
N ALA A 163 -12.17 -19.34 -3.10
CA ALA A 163 -12.77 -18.38 -2.19
C ALA A 163 -13.57 -17.33 -2.98
N ASN A 164 -14.74 -16.96 -2.44
CA ASN A 164 -15.52 -15.84 -2.95
C ASN A 164 -15.13 -14.52 -2.29
N ASN A 165 -14.75 -14.59 -1.02
CA ASN A 165 -14.39 -13.44 -0.20
C ASN A 165 -13.03 -13.66 0.46
N ALA A 166 -12.31 -12.58 0.73
CA ALA A 166 -11.09 -12.58 1.53
C ALA A 166 -10.99 -11.27 2.32
N PHE A 167 -10.38 -11.34 3.51
CA PHE A 167 -10.17 -10.17 4.33
C PHE A 167 -8.68 -9.91 4.53
N PHE A 168 -8.31 -8.64 4.50
CA PHE A 168 -6.98 -8.19 4.84
C PHE A 168 -7.05 -7.37 6.11
N ILE A 169 -6.23 -7.68 7.11
CA ILE A 169 -6.29 -7.00 8.41
C ILE A 169 -4.89 -6.56 8.88
N GLY A 170 -4.82 -5.37 9.43
CA GLY A 170 -3.59 -4.79 9.98
C GLY A 170 -3.90 -3.58 10.84
N ARG A 171 -2.87 -2.98 11.44
CA ARG A 171 -3.00 -1.72 12.20
C ARG A 171 -1.93 -0.72 11.76
N GLY A 172 -2.28 0.57 11.79
CA GLY A 172 -1.37 1.64 11.39
C GLY A 172 -0.90 1.47 9.94
N LEU A 173 0.41 1.40 9.73
CA LEU A 173 1.00 1.24 8.40
C LEU A 173 0.58 -0.08 7.74
N ASP A 174 0.45 -1.17 8.52
CA ASP A 174 -0.01 -2.46 8.03
C ASP A 174 -1.46 -2.42 7.52
N TYR A 175 -2.33 -1.58 8.10
CA TYR A 175 -3.68 -1.40 7.57
C TYR A 175 -3.66 -0.75 6.17
N THR A 176 -2.84 0.28 5.99
CA THR A 176 -2.67 0.92 4.68
C THR A 176 -2.12 -0.06 3.64
N LEU A 177 -1.16 -0.89 4.03
CA LEU A 177 -0.63 -1.98 3.21
C LEU A 177 -1.73 -2.99 2.83
N CYS A 178 -2.56 -3.39 3.80
CA CYS A 178 -3.67 -4.31 3.58
C CYS A 178 -4.69 -3.79 2.55
N MET A 179 -4.92 -2.48 2.49
CA MET A 179 -5.78 -1.88 1.46
C MET A 179 -5.22 -2.09 0.04
N GLU A 180 -3.92 -1.94 -0.15
CA GLU A 180 -3.28 -2.22 -1.44
C GLU A 180 -3.32 -3.71 -1.76
N GLY A 181 -3.04 -4.60 -0.79
CA GLY A 181 -3.13 -6.04 -0.96
C GLY A 181 -4.53 -6.51 -1.38
N ALA A 182 -5.57 -6.01 -0.70
CA ALA A 182 -6.96 -6.30 -1.03
C ALA A 182 -7.32 -5.80 -2.43
N LEU A 183 -6.83 -4.61 -2.83
CA LEU A 183 -7.02 -4.08 -4.17
C LEU A 183 -6.38 -4.99 -5.21
N LYS A 184 -5.12 -5.41 -5.04
CA LYS A 184 -4.44 -6.31 -5.99
C LYS A 184 -5.17 -7.64 -6.13
N LEU A 185 -5.60 -8.25 -5.02
CA LEU A 185 -6.32 -9.50 -5.07
C LEU A 185 -7.63 -9.38 -5.86
N LYS A 186 -8.45 -8.35 -5.59
CA LYS A 186 -9.73 -8.17 -6.30
C LYS A 186 -9.54 -7.83 -7.78
N GLU A 187 -8.54 -7.03 -8.15
CA GLU A 187 -8.29 -6.61 -9.53
C GLU A 187 -8.00 -7.80 -10.45
N ILE A 188 -7.16 -8.76 -10.01
CA ILE A 188 -6.64 -9.80 -10.90
C ILE A 188 -7.22 -11.19 -10.64
N SER A 189 -7.77 -11.46 -9.44
CA SER A 189 -8.37 -12.77 -9.13
C SER A 189 -9.91 -12.77 -9.11
N TYR A 190 -10.52 -11.57 -9.06
CA TYR A 190 -11.96 -11.34 -8.95
C TYR A 190 -12.58 -11.88 -7.66
N ILE A 191 -11.77 -12.20 -6.65
CA ILE A 191 -12.24 -12.48 -5.30
C ILE A 191 -12.64 -11.15 -4.66
N HIS A 192 -13.82 -11.09 -4.04
CA HIS A 192 -14.21 -9.90 -3.28
C HIS A 192 -13.30 -9.78 -2.05
N ALA A 193 -12.36 -8.83 -2.08
CA ALA A 193 -11.38 -8.65 -1.02
C ALA A 193 -11.51 -7.26 -0.40
N GLU A 194 -11.56 -7.20 0.93
CA GLU A 194 -11.64 -5.96 1.68
C GLU A 194 -10.55 -5.88 2.76
N ALA A 195 -10.11 -4.67 3.04
CA ALA A 195 -9.15 -4.41 4.10
C ALA A 195 -9.79 -3.67 5.27
N TYR A 196 -9.46 -4.08 6.48
CA TYR A 196 -9.96 -3.46 7.71
C TYR A 196 -8.81 -3.14 8.68
N ALA A 197 -8.92 -2.02 9.37
CA ALA A 197 -8.15 -1.85 10.59
C ALA A 197 -8.57 -2.99 11.54
N ALA A 198 -7.61 -3.82 11.98
CA ALA A 198 -7.90 -5.09 12.65
C ALA A 198 -8.82 -4.92 13.88
N GLY A 199 -8.72 -3.79 14.58
CA GLY A 199 -9.61 -3.49 15.71
C GLY A 199 -11.05 -3.19 15.33
N GLU A 200 -11.31 -2.75 14.10
CA GLU A 200 -12.64 -2.37 13.62
C GLU A 200 -13.45 -3.57 13.12
N LEU A 201 -12.77 -4.69 12.80
CA LEU A 201 -13.43 -5.87 12.25
C LEU A 201 -14.58 -6.36 13.15
N LYS A 202 -14.40 -6.31 14.45
CA LYS A 202 -15.40 -6.74 15.45
C LYS A 202 -16.66 -5.87 15.53
N HIS A 203 -16.66 -4.68 14.93
CA HIS A 203 -17.81 -3.75 14.96
C HIS A 203 -18.84 -4.00 13.83
N GLY A 204 -18.83 -5.20 13.24
CA GLY A 204 -19.82 -5.62 12.25
C GLY A 204 -19.25 -6.66 11.29
N THR A 205 -18.18 -6.36 10.59
CA THR A 205 -17.63 -7.17 9.49
C THR A 205 -17.22 -8.58 9.93
N ILE A 206 -16.85 -8.78 11.19
CA ILE A 206 -16.52 -10.12 11.73
C ILE A 206 -17.64 -11.13 11.56
N ALA A 207 -18.89 -10.68 11.40
CA ALA A 207 -20.04 -11.55 11.10
C ALA A 207 -19.90 -12.29 9.75
N LEU A 208 -19.06 -11.80 8.85
CA LEU A 208 -18.78 -12.43 7.55
C LEU A 208 -17.67 -13.48 7.64
N VAL A 209 -16.98 -13.57 8.75
CA VAL A 209 -15.91 -14.56 8.97
C VAL A 209 -16.54 -15.89 9.35
N SER A 210 -16.29 -16.89 8.53
CA SER A 210 -16.77 -18.28 8.70
C SER A 210 -15.65 -19.26 8.37
N GLU A 211 -15.93 -20.55 8.54
CA GLU A 211 -14.98 -21.63 8.31
C GLU A 211 -14.32 -21.55 6.93
N GLY A 212 -13.00 -21.52 6.92
CA GLY A 212 -12.18 -21.52 5.70
C GLY A 212 -12.08 -20.20 4.97
N VAL A 213 -12.75 -19.13 5.42
CA VAL A 213 -12.61 -17.79 4.79
C VAL A 213 -11.17 -17.28 4.94
N PRO A 214 -10.48 -16.91 3.84
CA PRO A 214 -9.14 -16.40 3.93
C PRO A 214 -9.07 -15.05 4.64
N VAL A 215 -8.21 -14.97 5.65
CA VAL A 215 -7.84 -13.73 6.33
C VAL A 215 -6.34 -13.56 6.24
N ILE A 216 -5.90 -12.55 5.50
CA ILE A 216 -4.49 -12.19 5.33
C ILE A 216 -4.18 -11.07 6.33
N ALA A 217 -3.31 -11.35 7.29
CA ALA A 217 -2.98 -10.45 8.37
C ALA A 217 -1.54 -9.95 8.27
N ALA A 218 -1.33 -8.65 8.42
CA ALA A 218 -0.01 -8.06 8.58
C ALA A 218 0.18 -7.60 10.04
N ALA A 219 1.26 -8.08 10.67
CA ALA A 219 1.65 -7.75 12.05
C ALA A 219 3.15 -7.41 12.10
N THR A 220 3.54 -6.33 11.42
CA THR A 220 4.95 -5.94 11.27
C THR A 220 5.36 -4.80 12.20
N GLN A 221 4.37 -4.07 12.74
CA GLN A 221 4.58 -2.89 13.57
C GLN A 221 4.66 -3.26 15.04
N LYS A 222 5.84 -3.22 15.64
CA LYS A 222 6.12 -3.67 17.02
C LYS A 222 5.19 -3.05 18.07
N HIS A 223 4.90 -1.75 17.95
CA HIS A 223 4.11 -1.01 18.94
C HIS A 223 2.62 -1.41 19.00
N VAL A 224 2.10 -2.08 17.96
CA VAL A 224 0.71 -2.58 17.90
C VAL A 224 0.63 -4.10 17.72
N TYR A 225 1.75 -4.79 17.68
CA TYR A 225 1.84 -6.23 17.41
C TYR A 225 0.88 -7.07 18.27
N SER A 226 0.96 -6.95 19.58
CA SER A 226 0.09 -7.71 20.51
C SER A 226 -1.40 -7.47 20.27
N LYS A 227 -1.77 -6.27 19.82
CA LYS A 227 -3.15 -5.92 19.48
C LYS A 227 -3.61 -6.60 18.19
N VAL A 228 -2.74 -6.68 17.19
CA VAL A 228 -3.02 -7.38 15.92
C VAL A 228 -3.18 -8.88 16.20
N ILE A 229 -2.26 -9.49 16.95
CA ILE A 229 -2.35 -10.92 17.32
C ILE A 229 -3.65 -11.23 18.07
N SER A 230 -4.09 -10.35 18.97
CA SER A 230 -5.40 -10.51 19.63
C SER A 230 -6.56 -10.53 18.62
N ASN A 231 -6.56 -9.61 17.65
CA ASN A 231 -7.59 -9.58 16.61
C ASN A 231 -7.52 -10.80 15.65
N ILE A 232 -6.33 -11.29 15.38
CA ILE A 232 -6.13 -12.52 14.59
C ILE A 232 -6.77 -13.72 15.30
N ARG A 233 -6.57 -13.87 16.60
CA ARG A 233 -7.22 -14.94 17.40
C ARG A 233 -8.74 -14.86 17.33
N GLU A 234 -9.33 -13.64 17.28
CA GLU A 234 -10.77 -13.46 17.16
C GLU A 234 -11.33 -14.05 15.84
N VAL A 235 -10.65 -13.84 14.72
CA VAL A 235 -11.06 -14.40 13.41
C VAL A 235 -10.73 -15.90 13.34
N LYS A 236 -9.58 -16.31 13.88
CA LYS A 236 -9.17 -17.72 13.94
C LYS A 236 -10.17 -18.57 14.71
N ALA A 237 -10.68 -18.08 15.84
CA ALA A 237 -11.71 -18.74 16.64
C ALA A 237 -13.06 -18.93 15.91
N ARG A 238 -13.26 -18.27 14.76
CA ARG A 238 -14.43 -18.39 13.89
C ARG A 238 -14.17 -19.27 12.66
N GLY A 239 -13.04 -19.97 12.65
CA GLY A 239 -12.68 -20.89 11.58
C GLY A 239 -12.00 -20.26 10.37
N ALA A 240 -11.58 -18.99 10.43
CA ALA A 240 -10.85 -18.35 9.32
C ALA A 240 -9.57 -19.14 8.96
N TYR A 241 -9.28 -19.22 7.67
CA TYR A 241 -7.96 -19.63 7.18
C TYR A 241 -7.04 -18.41 7.22
N VAL A 242 -6.15 -18.38 8.22
CA VAL A 242 -5.31 -17.22 8.50
C VAL A 242 -3.91 -17.36 7.90
N ILE A 243 -3.52 -16.41 7.08
CA ILE A 243 -2.16 -16.20 6.56
C ILE A 243 -1.59 -14.98 7.28
N LEU A 244 -0.54 -15.16 8.06
CA LEU A 244 0.08 -14.11 8.86
C LEU A 244 1.45 -13.71 8.30
N LEU A 245 1.65 -12.40 8.04
CA LEU A 245 2.93 -11.80 7.75
C LEU A 245 3.48 -11.15 9.02
N SER A 246 4.67 -11.54 9.46
CA SER A 246 5.35 -10.88 10.58
C SER A 246 6.86 -11.11 10.54
N LYS A 247 7.59 -10.39 11.38
CA LYS A 247 9.03 -10.59 11.63
C LYS A 247 9.33 -11.55 12.77
N ASP A 248 8.30 -12.06 13.43
CA ASP A 248 8.44 -12.99 14.54
C ASP A 248 8.66 -14.41 14.01
N LYS A 249 9.90 -14.88 14.10
CA LYS A 249 10.32 -16.19 13.54
C LYS A 249 9.77 -17.40 14.33
N GLU A 250 9.21 -17.19 15.50
CA GLU A 250 8.84 -18.27 16.43
C GLU A 250 7.34 -18.56 16.48
N ILE A 251 6.54 -18.01 15.55
CA ILE A 251 5.08 -18.28 15.54
C ILE A 251 4.83 -19.70 15.05
N THR A 252 4.63 -20.60 16.00
CA THR A 252 4.24 -21.99 15.76
C THR A 252 2.86 -22.32 16.33
N ASP A 253 2.20 -21.37 17.01
CA ASP A 253 0.91 -21.55 17.66
C ASP A 253 -0.21 -21.61 16.62
N PRO A 254 -0.85 -22.79 16.40
CA PRO A 254 -1.92 -22.94 15.42
C PRO A 254 -3.20 -22.17 15.78
N SER A 255 -3.30 -21.67 17.02
CA SER A 255 -4.39 -20.78 17.42
C SER A 255 -4.24 -19.36 16.89
N ILE A 256 -3.09 -19.02 16.31
CA ILE A 256 -2.82 -17.71 15.69
C ILE A 256 -3.02 -17.78 14.18
N CYS A 257 -2.34 -18.67 13.48
CA CYS A 257 -2.41 -18.74 12.03
C CYS A 257 -2.29 -20.17 11.49
N ASP A 258 -2.77 -20.38 10.28
CA ASP A 258 -2.58 -21.61 9.51
C ASP A 258 -1.26 -21.58 8.73
N VAL A 259 -0.86 -20.41 8.26
CA VAL A 259 0.38 -20.18 7.54
C VAL A 259 1.03 -18.91 8.08
N HIS A 260 2.30 -19.00 8.38
CA HIS A 260 3.14 -17.88 8.74
C HIS A 260 4.15 -17.59 7.61
N ILE A 261 4.18 -16.35 7.13
CA ILE A 261 5.18 -15.86 6.19
C ILE A 261 6.12 -14.97 6.99
N ASN A 262 7.37 -15.41 7.11
CA ASN A 262 8.37 -14.67 7.84
C ASN A 262 8.99 -13.58 6.96
N LEU A 263 9.06 -12.35 7.48
CA LEU A 263 9.67 -11.22 6.82
C LEU A 263 11.12 -11.01 7.27
N PRO A 264 11.98 -10.43 6.43
CA PRO A 264 13.30 -9.96 6.83
C PRO A 264 13.22 -8.98 8.02
N ASP A 265 14.31 -8.95 8.80
CA ASP A 265 14.39 -8.05 9.95
C ASP A 265 14.86 -6.65 9.51
N VAL A 266 13.93 -5.84 9.07
CA VAL A 266 14.12 -4.43 8.78
C VAL A 266 13.32 -3.58 9.78
N SER A 267 13.66 -2.30 9.94
CA SER A 267 12.90 -1.43 10.84
C SER A 267 11.44 -1.30 10.39
N ASP A 268 10.53 -1.22 11.37
CA ASP A 268 9.07 -1.31 11.18
C ASP A 268 8.53 -0.41 10.07
N GLU A 269 9.08 0.78 9.92
CA GLU A 269 8.62 1.73 8.91
C GLU A 269 8.95 1.30 7.47
N PHE A 270 9.92 0.40 7.26
CA PHE A 270 10.32 -0.08 5.93
C PHE A 270 9.67 -1.41 5.55
N THR A 271 9.02 -2.11 6.49
CA THR A 271 8.39 -3.41 6.23
C THR A 271 7.32 -3.38 5.14
N ILE A 272 6.82 -2.21 4.79
CA ILE A 272 5.82 -2.05 3.73
C ILE A 272 6.34 -2.48 2.35
N PHE A 273 7.64 -2.36 2.09
CA PHE A 273 8.21 -2.65 0.79
C PHE A 273 8.25 -4.15 0.49
N GLU A 274 8.73 -4.96 1.43
CA GLU A 274 8.74 -6.41 1.27
C GLU A 274 7.33 -7.00 1.44
N SER A 275 6.56 -6.48 2.37
CA SER A 275 5.20 -6.98 2.64
C SER A 275 4.26 -6.79 1.45
N VAL A 276 4.36 -5.68 0.72
CA VAL A 276 3.53 -5.47 -0.48
C VAL A 276 3.87 -6.48 -1.58
N VAL A 277 5.14 -6.88 -1.70
CA VAL A 277 5.56 -7.91 -2.67
C VAL A 277 4.92 -9.27 -2.34
N ILE A 278 4.86 -9.64 -1.06
CA ILE A 278 4.14 -10.85 -0.62
C ILE A 278 2.65 -10.78 -1.03
N PHE A 279 1.99 -9.65 -0.80
CA PHE A 279 0.57 -9.49 -1.19
C PHE A 279 0.37 -9.53 -2.70
N GLN A 280 1.31 -8.97 -3.48
CA GLN A 280 1.31 -9.05 -4.93
C GLN A 280 1.50 -10.50 -5.40
N LEU A 281 2.39 -11.28 -4.78
CA LEU A 281 2.58 -12.71 -5.07
C LEU A 281 1.33 -13.53 -4.72
N ILE A 282 0.69 -13.27 -3.58
CA ILE A 282 -0.58 -13.92 -3.21
C ILE A 282 -1.64 -13.64 -4.27
N ALA A 283 -1.81 -12.40 -4.70
CA ALA A 283 -2.77 -12.03 -5.74
C ALA A 283 -2.42 -12.69 -7.09
N TYR A 284 -1.15 -12.67 -7.47
CA TYR A 284 -0.64 -13.24 -8.71
C TYR A 284 -0.90 -14.75 -8.78
N TYR A 285 -0.44 -15.51 -7.79
CA TYR A 285 -0.61 -16.98 -7.81
C TYR A 285 -2.08 -17.40 -7.66
N THR A 286 -2.87 -16.63 -6.92
CA THR A 286 -4.33 -16.86 -6.89
C THR A 286 -4.96 -16.64 -8.26
N SER A 287 -4.56 -15.60 -8.99
CA SER A 287 -5.04 -15.32 -10.35
C SER A 287 -4.65 -16.43 -11.32
N VAL A 288 -3.37 -16.80 -11.35
CA VAL A 288 -2.84 -17.86 -12.22
C VAL A 288 -3.48 -19.20 -11.89
N GLY A 289 -3.63 -19.55 -10.60
CA GLY A 289 -4.29 -20.77 -10.15
C GLY A 289 -5.76 -20.86 -10.55
N LYS A 290 -6.44 -19.72 -10.76
CA LYS A 290 -7.80 -19.63 -11.33
C LYS A 290 -7.82 -19.68 -12.87
N GLY A 291 -6.67 -19.76 -13.53
CA GLY A 291 -6.55 -19.72 -15.00
C GLY A 291 -6.81 -18.33 -15.60
N LEU A 292 -6.62 -17.26 -14.81
CA LEU A 292 -6.83 -15.88 -15.23
C LEU A 292 -5.53 -15.24 -15.72
N ASN A 293 -5.64 -14.17 -16.51
CA ASN A 293 -4.50 -13.38 -16.94
C ASN A 293 -4.28 -12.19 -15.97
N PRO A 294 -3.23 -12.21 -15.10
CA PRO A 294 -2.99 -11.16 -14.16
C PRO A 294 -2.58 -9.82 -14.80
N ASP A 295 -2.04 -9.83 -16.02
CA ASP A 295 -1.58 -8.63 -16.71
C ASP A 295 -2.72 -7.87 -17.40
N GLN A 296 -3.78 -8.57 -17.79
CA GLN A 296 -4.92 -8.01 -18.52
C GLN A 296 -6.24 -8.45 -17.86
N PRO A 297 -6.55 -7.98 -16.65
CA PRO A 297 -7.80 -8.30 -15.99
C PRO A 297 -8.99 -7.71 -16.77
N ARG A 298 -10.13 -8.43 -16.72
CA ARG A 298 -11.35 -7.96 -17.37
C ARG A 298 -11.81 -6.61 -16.82
N ASN A 299 -12.46 -5.82 -17.67
CA ASN A 299 -13.13 -4.55 -17.30
C ASN A 299 -12.21 -3.47 -16.72
N LEU A 300 -10.90 -3.61 -16.80
CA LEU A 300 -9.95 -2.61 -16.32
C LEU A 300 -9.10 -2.08 -17.48
N ALA A 301 -8.73 -0.81 -17.36
CA ALA A 301 -7.79 -0.13 -18.25
C ALA A 301 -6.59 0.37 -17.45
N LYS A 302 -5.41 0.45 -18.11
CA LYS A 302 -4.17 0.90 -17.45
C LYS A 302 -4.26 2.33 -16.93
N SER A 303 -4.99 3.20 -17.62
CA SER A 303 -5.25 4.57 -17.17
C SER A 303 -6.67 4.99 -17.53
N VAL A 304 -7.30 5.74 -16.64
CA VAL A 304 -8.63 6.32 -16.85
C VAL A 304 -8.44 7.76 -17.31
N THR A 305 -8.67 7.99 -18.61
CA THR A 305 -8.46 9.28 -19.28
C THR A 305 -9.76 9.98 -19.65
N VAL A 306 -10.90 9.37 -19.31
CA VAL A 306 -12.26 9.91 -19.51
C VAL A 306 -13.00 9.90 -18.19
N GLU A 307 -13.97 10.82 -18.05
CA GLU A 307 -14.91 10.86 -16.93
C GLU A 307 -16.02 9.83 -17.08
#